data_a84a04aef4c5412a5dea3f83fd18a6df
#
_entry.id   a84a04aef4c5412a5dea3f83fd18a6df
#
_cell.length_a   1.000
_cell.length_b   1.000
_cell.length_c   1.000
_cell.angle_alpha   90.00
_cell.angle_beta   90.00
_cell.angle_gamma   90.00
#
_symmetry.space_group_name_H-M   'P 1'
#
loop_
_entity.id
_entity.type
_entity.pdbx_description
1 polymer ?
#
loop_
_entity_poly.entity_id
_entity_poly.type
_entity_poly.pdbx_seq_one_letter_code
_entity_poly.pdbx_strand_id
1 'polypeptide(L)'
;HTGYIFVNMKNSIFFCLRDSSGTIWEDYLQHPFVQSVGNGSLSENSFKYYLIQDYLFLIQFSRAYALAAYKSETLEDMRSAVAAMSNIIDFEIQLHIKYCSSWGLTLDDLSGKCEDIATTAYTRFVIECGHRGDLLDLMTALAPCVVGYAEIGRKLAESPTLDQKLNPFKSWIEMYSGEEYQKIAASAIHQLQTLFEKRGGPNRYNSLSSIFNQATRLEIEFWEMAWKQQE
;
A
#
# COMPACT_ATOMS: atom_id res chain seq x y z
N HIS A 1 14.95 15.97 -6.43
CA HIS A 1 13.68 16.69 -6.24
C HIS A 1 12.68 15.95 -5.34
N THR A 2 12.63 14.61 -5.37
CA THR A 2 11.71 13.81 -4.55
C THR A 2 11.98 13.94 -3.05
N GLY A 3 13.25 14.00 -2.65
CA GLY A 3 13.64 14.19 -1.25
C GLY A 3 13.21 15.56 -0.67
N TYR A 4 13.12 16.58 -1.51
CA TYR A 4 12.71 17.92 -1.08
C TYR A 4 11.21 18.02 -0.77
N ILE A 5 10.39 17.27 -1.50
CA ILE A 5 8.94 17.20 -1.28
C ILE A 5 8.64 16.55 0.09
N PHE A 6 9.33 15.45 0.43
CA PHE A 6 9.17 14.77 1.71
C PHE A 6 9.66 15.60 2.90
N VAL A 7 10.72 16.40 2.74
CA VAL A 7 11.25 17.25 3.81
C VAL A 7 10.26 18.35 4.24
N ASN A 8 9.53 18.93 3.28
CA ASN A 8 8.53 19.96 3.57
C ASN A 8 7.21 19.40 4.16
N MET A 9 7.01 18.08 4.13
CA MET A 9 5.78 17.42 4.60
C MET A 9 5.89 16.82 6.00
N LYS A 10 7.05 16.93 6.67
CA LYS A 10 7.31 16.28 7.98
C LYS A 10 6.32 16.59 9.11
N ASN A 11 5.60 17.71 9.01
CA ASN A 11 4.58 18.11 9.98
C ASN A 11 3.14 17.77 9.51
N SER A 12 2.99 17.01 8.43
CA SER A 12 1.66 16.61 7.95
C SER A 12 1.03 15.55 8.86
N ILE A 13 -0.30 15.45 8.78
CA ILE A 13 -1.05 14.46 9.55
C ILE A 13 -0.54 13.03 9.32
N PHE A 14 -0.14 12.69 8.10
CA PHE A 14 0.43 11.37 7.81
C PHE A 14 1.63 11.05 8.70
N PHE A 15 2.60 11.95 8.77
CA PHE A 15 3.80 11.74 9.57
C PHE A 15 3.52 11.76 11.08
N CYS A 16 2.54 12.55 11.52
CA CYS A 16 2.08 12.49 12.91
C CYS A 16 1.49 11.12 13.26
N LEU A 17 0.65 10.56 12.39
CA LEU A 17 0.06 9.24 12.57
C LEU A 17 1.13 8.15 12.53
N ARG A 18 2.04 8.20 11.56
CA ARG A 18 3.14 7.26 11.44
C ARG A 18 4.03 7.27 12.69
N ASP A 19 4.49 8.43 13.10
CA ASP A 19 5.42 8.58 14.23
C ASP A 19 4.76 8.19 15.56
N SER A 20 3.44 8.39 15.70
CA SER A 20 2.69 7.95 16.88
C SER A 20 2.36 6.46 16.91
N SER A 21 2.56 5.74 15.80
CA SER A 21 2.31 4.30 15.73
C SER A 21 3.36 3.44 16.50
N GLY A 22 4.42 4.06 17.00
CA GLY A 22 5.49 3.38 17.72
C GLY A 22 6.24 2.39 16.83
N THR A 23 6.39 1.15 17.30
CA THR A 23 7.10 0.09 16.56
C THR A 23 6.31 -0.51 15.40
N ILE A 24 4.99 -0.30 15.34
CA ILE A 24 4.12 -0.94 14.34
C ILE A 24 4.56 -0.59 12.91
N TRP A 25 4.86 0.69 12.65
CA TRP A 25 5.32 1.12 11.33
C TRP A 25 6.67 0.48 10.96
N GLU A 26 7.61 0.42 11.91
CA GLU A 26 8.90 -0.19 11.69
C GLU A 26 8.79 -1.72 11.48
N ASP A 27 7.92 -2.39 12.24
CA ASP A 27 7.62 -3.83 12.07
C ASP A 27 7.06 -4.11 10.67
N TYR A 28 6.26 -3.20 10.12
CA TYR A 28 5.75 -3.26 8.75
C TYR A 28 6.88 -3.12 7.71
N LEU A 29 7.72 -2.10 7.85
CA LEU A 29 8.79 -1.83 6.90
C LEU A 29 9.93 -2.86 6.94
N GLN A 30 10.18 -3.46 8.10
CA GLN A 30 11.30 -4.37 8.34
C GLN A 30 10.89 -5.84 8.52
N HIS A 31 9.66 -6.18 8.14
CA HIS A 31 9.21 -7.57 8.21
C HIS A 31 10.19 -8.51 7.48
N PRO A 32 10.42 -9.74 7.97
CA PRO A 32 11.31 -10.70 7.32
C PRO A 32 11.03 -10.93 5.83
N PHE A 33 9.76 -10.89 5.42
CA PHE A 33 9.38 -10.91 4.00
C PHE A 33 10.06 -9.79 3.22
N VAL A 34 9.95 -8.55 3.70
CA VAL A 34 10.53 -7.36 3.07
C VAL A 34 12.06 -7.45 3.03
N GLN A 35 12.68 -7.85 4.13
CA GLN A 35 14.13 -8.01 4.21
C GLN A 35 14.63 -9.08 3.23
N SER A 36 13.89 -10.16 3.06
CA SER A 36 14.21 -11.24 2.13
C SER A 36 14.02 -10.85 0.67
N VAL A 37 13.08 -9.95 0.37
CA VAL A 37 13.00 -9.29 -0.95
C VAL A 37 14.25 -8.46 -1.20
N GLY A 38 14.68 -7.67 -0.23
CA GLY A 38 15.86 -6.81 -0.35
C GLY A 38 17.16 -7.56 -0.56
N ASN A 39 17.37 -8.66 0.15
CA ASN A 39 18.58 -9.49 0.04
C ASN A 39 18.49 -10.63 -0.99
N GLY A 40 17.35 -10.77 -1.68
CA GLY A 40 17.14 -11.78 -2.71
C GLY A 40 16.91 -13.21 -2.20
N SER A 41 16.73 -13.41 -0.90
CA SER A 41 16.61 -14.74 -0.28
C SER A 41 15.19 -15.26 -0.13
N LEU A 42 14.17 -14.43 -0.42
CA LEU A 42 12.77 -14.86 -0.32
C LEU A 42 12.51 -16.07 -1.21
N SER A 43 11.78 -17.06 -0.69
CA SER A 43 11.43 -18.23 -1.48
C SER A 43 10.48 -17.85 -2.64
N GLU A 44 10.61 -18.57 -3.75
CA GLU A 44 9.75 -18.40 -4.90
C GLU A 44 8.27 -18.66 -4.55
N ASN A 45 8.01 -19.66 -3.70
CA ASN A 45 6.66 -19.97 -3.23
C ASN A 45 6.02 -18.81 -2.47
N SER A 46 6.75 -18.19 -1.55
CA SER A 46 6.29 -17.00 -0.81
C SER A 46 5.98 -15.85 -1.74
N PHE A 47 6.84 -15.58 -2.69
CA PHE A 47 6.66 -14.47 -3.62
C PHE A 47 5.49 -14.70 -4.58
N LYS A 48 5.35 -15.90 -5.12
CA LYS A 48 4.20 -16.26 -5.97
C LYS A 48 2.87 -16.18 -5.21
N TYR A 49 2.84 -16.65 -3.98
CA TYR A 49 1.65 -16.54 -3.14
C TYR A 49 1.28 -15.07 -2.88
N TYR A 50 2.28 -14.25 -2.54
CA TYR A 50 2.10 -12.80 -2.43
C TYR A 50 1.52 -12.19 -3.71
N LEU A 51 2.05 -12.53 -4.88
CA LEU A 51 1.57 -12.00 -6.15
C LEU A 51 0.11 -12.35 -6.43
N ILE A 52 -0.31 -13.58 -6.13
CA ILE A 52 -1.70 -14.01 -6.28
C ILE A 52 -2.61 -13.21 -5.35
N GLN A 53 -2.25 -13.11 -4.08
CA GLN A 53 -3.04 -12.39 -3.10
C GLN A 53 -3.06 -10.88 -3.37
N ASP A 54 -1.97 -10.33 -3.88
CA ASP A 54 -1.89 -8.92 -4.26
C ASP A 54 -2.78 -8.60 -5.48
N TYR A 55 -2.90 -9.52 -6.43
CA TYR A 55 -3.89 -9.39 -7.51
C TYR A 55 -5.32 -9.28 -6.97
N LEU A 56 -5.69 -10.17 -6.06
CA LEU A 56 -7.02 -10.15 -5.42
C LEU A 56 -7.23 -8.88 -4.57
N PHE A 57 -6.19 -8.45 -3.90
CA PHE A 57 -6.15 -7.21 -3.12
C PHE A 57 -6.41 -5.98 -4.00
N LEU A 58 -5.78 -5.86 -5.16
CA LEU A 58 -5.97 -4.73 -6.08
C LEU A 58 -7.41 -4.61 -6.57
N ILE A 59 -8.11 -5.72 -6.78
CA ILE A 59 -9.54 -5.71 -7.12
C ILE A 59 -10.35 -5.04 -5.99
N GLN A 60 -10.08 -5.38 -4.75
CA GLN A 60 -10.77 -4.79 -3.60
C GLN A 60 -10.37 -3.33 -3.37
N PHE A 61 -9.12 -2.97 -3.64
CA PHE A 61 -8.67 -1.58 -3.59
C PHE A 61 -9.37 -0.71 -4.65
N SER A 62 -9.63 -1.27 -5.83
CA SER A 62 -10.43 -0.58 -6.84
C SER A 62 -11.83 -0.25 -6.30
N ARG A 63 -12.44 -1.19 -5.56
CA ARG A 63 -13.73 -0.95 -4.88
C ARG A 63 -13.63 0.11 -3.78
N ALA A 64 -12.54 0.13 -3.03
CA ALA A 64 -12.31 1.16 -2.02
C ALA A 64 -12.23 2.56 -2.65
N TYR A 65 -11.59 2.72 -3.79
CA TYR A 65 -11.56 4.00 -4.51
C TYR A 65 -12.90 4.35 -5.16
N ALA A 66 -13.69 3.37 -5.61
CA ALA A 66 -15.07 3.62 -6.03
C ALA A 66 -15.91 4.17 -4.86
N LEU A 67 -15.73 3.61 -3.67
CA LEU A 67 -16.35 4.12 -2.45
C LEU A 67 -15.83 5.53 -2.09
N ALA A 68 -14.54 5.79 -2.29
CA ALA A 68 -13.97 7.13 -2.10
C ALA A 68 -14.63 8.15 -3.03
N ALA A 69 -14.88 7.80 -4.29
CA ALA A 69 -15.64 8.65 -5.22
C ALA A 69 -17.05 8.92 -4.71
N TYR A 70 -17.75 7.89 -4.23
CA TYR A 70 -19.08 8.03 -3.65
C TYR A 70 -19.11 8.93 -2.40
N LYS A 71 -18.09 8.83 -1.54
CA LYS A 71 -17.96 9.61 -0.31
C LYS A 71 -17.39 11.02 -0.52
N SER A 72 -16.97 11.36 -1.73
CA SER A 72 -16.42 12.68 -2.05
C SER A 72 -17.53 13.74 -2.05
N GLU A 73 -17.28 14.87 -1.37
CA GLU A 73 -18.21 16.00 -1.34
C GLU A 73 -17.92 17.04 -2.43
N THR A 74 -16.72 17.01 -2.99
CA THR A 74 -16.33 17.92 -4.07
C THR A 74 -16.07 17.16 -5.35
N LEU A 75 -16.29 17.82 -6.49
CA LEU A 75 -15.98 17.25 -7.79
C LEU A 75 -14.47 16.98 -7.95
N GLU A 76 -13.63 17.79 -7.33
CA GLU A 76 -12.17 17.61 -7.30
C GLU A 76 -11.78 16.31 -6.62
N ASP A 77 -12.29 16.06 -5.40
CA ASP A 77 -12.04 14.81 -4.68
C ASP A 77 -12.58 13.60 -5.44
N MET A 78 -13.77 13.75 -6.03
CA MET A 78 -14.37 12.69 -6.86
C MET A 78 -13.49 12.35 -8.07
N ARG A 79 -12.97 13.34 -8.78
CA ARG A 79 -12.04 13.13 -9.90
C ARG A 79 -10.76 12.45 -9.46
N SER A 80 -10.21 12.84 -8.30
CA SER A 80 -9.02 12.20 -7.74
C SER A 80 -9.25 10.71 -7.43
N ALA A 81 -10.39 10.38 -6.85
CA ALA A 81 -10.77 8.99 -6.55
C ALA A 81 -10.97 8.16 -7.83
N VAL A 82 -11.66 8.71 -8.82
CA VAL A 82 -11.86 8.06 -10.14
C VAL A 82 -10.52 7.85 -10.85
N ALA A 83 -9.63 8.85 -10.84
CA ALA A 83 -8.30 8.72 -11.44
C ALA A 83 -7.47 7.62 -10.77
N ALA A 84 -7.51 7.52 -9.43
CA ALA A 84 -6.84 6.46 -8.68
C ALA A 84 -7.40 5.08 -9.03
N MET A 85 -8.73 4.94 -9.10
CA MET A 85 -9.39 3.70 -9.48
C MET A 85 -9.03 3.28 -10.91
N SER A 86 -9.08 4.21 -11.87
CA SER A 86 -8.70 3.94 -13.27
C SER A 86 -7.24 3.53 -13.38
N ASN A 87 -6.35 4.16 -12.64
CA ASN A 87 -4.94 3.79 -12.60
C ASN A 87 -4.74 2.35 -12.11
N ILE A 88 -5.48 1.91 -11.10
CA ILE A 88 -5.41 0.53 -10.63
C ILE A 88 -5.91 -0.44 -11.70
N ILE A 89 -7.09 -0.19 -12.26
CA ILE A 89 -7.75 -1.12 -13.21
C ILE A 89 -6.99 -1.17 -14.54
N ASP A 90 -6.62 -0.01 -15.08
CA ASP A 90 -6.09 0.10 -16.44
C ASP A 90 -4.56 -0.11 -16.50
N PHE A 91 -3.84 0.17 -15.41
CA PHE A 91 -2.38 0.10 -15.37
C PHE A 91 -1.86 -0.91 -14.35
N GLU A 92 -2.14 -0.74 -13.06
CA GLU A 92 -1.51 -1.56 -12.01
C GLU A 92 -1.89 -3.03 -12.15
N ILE A 93 -3.16 -3.35 -12.35
CA ILE A 93 -3.61 -4.73 -12.54
C ILE A 93 -2.98 -5.34 -13.81
N GLN A 94 -2.92 -4.59 -14.90
CA GLN A 94 -2.32 -5.08 -16.15
C GLN A 94 -0.81 -5.31 -16.01
N LEU A 95 -0.09 -4.38 -15.37
CA LEU A 95 1.33 -4.54 -15.06
C LEU A 95 1.55 -5.71 -14.10
N HIS A 96 0.67 -5.89 -13.13
CA HIS A 96 0.73 -7.00 -12.18
C HIS A 96 0.55 -8.35 -12.89
N ILE A 97 -0.43 -8.48 -13.78
CA ILE A 97 -0.64 -9.69 -14.59
C ILE A 97 0.62 -9.99 -15.42
N LYS A 98 1.18 -8.98 -16.07
CA LYS A 98 2.40 -9.13 -16.86
C LYS A 98 3.60 -9.54 -15.98
N TYR A 99 3.72 -8.97 -14.81
CA TYR A 99 4.77 -9.31 -13.84
C TYR A 99 4.61 -10.75 -13.32
N CYS A 100 3.38 -11.15 -12.97
CA CYS A 100 3.06 -12.52 -12.59
C CYS A 100 3.41 -13.52 -13.69
N SER A 101 3.16 -13.18 -14.96
CA SER A 101 3.54 -14.01 -16.10
C SER A 101 5.06 -14.27 -16.17
N SER A 102 5.88 -13.29 -15.81
CA SER A 102 7.35 -13.46 -15.74
C SER A 102 7.78 -14.45 -14.65
N TRP A 103 6.91 -14.70 -13.67
CA TRP A 103 7.09 -15.71 -12.62
C TRP A 103 6.36 -17.03 -12.90
N GLY A 104 5.85 -17.22 -14.13
CA GLY A 104 5.16 -18.43 -14.55
C GLY A 104 3.72 -18.56 -14.05
N LEU A 105 3.09 -17.47 -13.58
CA LEU A 105 1.70 -17.43 -13.16
C LEU A 105 0.81 -16.98 -14.32
N THR A 106 -0.21 -17.77 -14.61
CA THR A 106 -1.23 -17.47 -15.63
C THR A 106 -2.37 -16.64 -15.03
N LEU A 107 -3.19 -16.04 -15.91
CA LEU A 107 -4.41 -15.36 -15.45
C LEU A 107 -5.37 -16.32 -14.72
N ASP A 108 -5.44 -17.58 -15.14
CA ASP A 108 -6.25 -18.60 -14.46
C ASP A 108 -5.71 -18.90 -13.05
N ASP A 109 -4.39 -18.89 -12.87
CA ASP A 109 -3.77 -19.02 -11.55
C ASP A 109 -4.16 -17.86 -10.62
N LEU A 110 -4.39 -16.67 -11.15
CA LEU A 110 -4.76 -15.49 -10.38
C LEU A 110 -6.26 -15.44 -10.09
N SER A 111 -7.09 -15.61 -11.14
CA SER A 111 -8.55 -15.39 -11.06
C SER A 111 -9.31 -16.52 -10.40
N GLY A 112 -8.76 -17.74 -10.43
CA GLY A 112 -9.39 -18.93 -9.84
C GLY A 112 -9.11 -19.13 -8.35
N LYS A 113 -8.33 -18.26 -7.72
CA LYS A 113 -7.93 -18.39 -6.31
C LYS A 113 -8.88 -17.64 -5.38
N CYS A 114 -8.99 -18.17 -4.16
CA CYS A 114 -9.70 -17.49 -3.08
C CYS A 114 -8.76 -16.53 -2.34
N GLU A 115 -9.35 -15.46 -1.81
CA GLU A 115 -8.64 -14.58 -0.90
C GLU A 115 -8.22 -15.36 0.38
N ASP A 116 -6.99 -15.16 0.80
CA ASP A 116 -6.55 -15.57 2.14
C ASP A 116 -7.29 -14.76 3.21
N ILE A 117 -7.37 -15.32 4.41
CA ILE A 117 -7.98 -14.63 5.56
C ILE A 117 -7.36 -13.26 5.79
N ALA A 118 -6.02 -13.15 5.67
CA ALA A 118 -5.33 -11.88 5.82
C ALA A 118 -5.73 -10.86 4.74
N THR A 119 -5.90 -11.30 3.50
CA THR A 119 -6.37 -10.46 2.39
C THR A 119 -7.80 -9.98 2.63
N THR A 120 -8.70 -10.89 3.01
CA THR A 120 -10.08 -10.57 3.33
C THR A 120 -10.17 -9.60 4.51
N ALA A 121 -9.45 -9.88 5.60
CA ALA A 121 -9.46 -9.04 6.79
C ALA A 121 -9.02 -7.61 6.48
N TYR A 122 -7.93 -7.47 5.74
CA TYR A 122 -7.41 -6.15 5.41
C TYR A 122 -8.33 -5.37 4.48
N THR A 123 -8.72 -5.96 3.37
CA THR A 123 -9.52 -5.26 2.36
C THR A 123 -10.91 -4.88 2.89
N ARG A 124 -11.54 -5.75 3.69
CA ARG A 124 -12.86 -5.45 4.27
C ARG A 124 -12.76 -4.43 5.40
N PHE A 125 -11.67 -4.41 6.15
CA PHE A 125 -11.41 -3.34 7.13
C PHE A 125 -11.34 -1.97 6.45
N VAL A 126 -10.60 -1.84 5.35
CA VAL A 126 -10.48 -0.57 4.61
C VAL A 126 -11.85 -0.13 4.08
N ILE A 127 -12.58 -1.03 3.45
CA ILE A 127 -13.92 -0.75 2.90
C ILE A 127 -14.89 -0.37 4.03
N GLU A 128 -14.85 -1.06 5.16
CA GLU A 128 -15.68 -0.75 6.34
C GLU A 128 -15.38 0.64 6.89
N CYS A 129 -14.11 1.05 6.95
CA CYS A 129 -13.76 2.42 7.34
C CYS A 129 -14.44 3.47 6.46
N GLY A 130 -14.52 3.21 5.16
CA GLY A 130 -15.19 4.07 4.20
C GLY A 130 -16.72 4.08 4.36
N HIS A 131 -17.32 2.93 4.60
CA HIS A 131 -18.75 2.83 4.81
C HIS A 131 -19.21 3.49 6.12
N ARG A 132 -18.55 3.17 7.21
CA ARG A 132 -18.86 3.67 8.55
C ARG A 132 -18.52 5.13 8.72
N GLY A 133 -17.41 5.58 8.14
CA GLY A 133 -16.88 6.92 8.30
C GLY A 133 -17.06 7.81 7.07
N ASP A 134 -16.25 8.84 7.01
CA ASP A 134 -16.19 9.75 5.87
C ASP A 134 -14.95 9.49 4.99
N LEU A 135 -14.73 10.36 4.00
CA LEU A 135 -13.60 10.25 3.09
C LEU A 135 -12.24 10.31 3.83
N LEU A 136 -12.13 11.11 4.90
CA LEU A 136 -10.92 11.19 5.70
C LEU A 136 -10.61 9.86 6.39
N ASP A 137 -11.60 9.17 6.94
CA ASP A 137 -11.44 7.84 7.54
C ASP A 137 -10.95 6.83 6.51
N LEU A 138 -11.56 6.82 5.33
CA LEU A 138 -11.18 5.90 4.24
C LEU A 138 -9.77 6.16 3.75
N MET A 139 -9.40 7.42 3.50
CA MET A 139 -8.05 7.75 3.02
C MET A 139 -6.98 7.49 4.09
N THR A 140 -7.32 7.60 5.36
CA THR A 140 -6.44 7.21 6.47
C THR A 140 -6.18 5.70 6.47
N ALA A 141 -7.20 4.89 6.21
CA ALA A 141 -7.07 3.44 6.09
C ALA A 141 -6.25 3.00 4.86
N LEU A 142 -6.33 3.75 3.76
CA LEU A 142 -5.58 3.48 2.52
C LEU A 142 -4.11 3.92 2.60
N ALA A 143 -3.79 4.91 3.42
CA ALA A 143 -2.48 5.54 3.46
C ALA A 143 -1.31 4.58 3.77
N PRO A 144 -1.39 3.63 4.73
CA PRO A 144 -0.30 2.71 5.02
C PRO A 144 0.15 1.87 3.81
N CYS A 145 -0.78 1.44 2.97
CA CYS A 145 -0.43 0.72 1.74
C CYS A 145 0.33 1.63 0.76
N VAL A 146 -0.30 2.72 0.35
CA VAL A 146 0.24 3.59 -0.71
C VAL A 146 1.61 4.16 -0.31
N VAL A 147 1.72 4.71 0.89
CA VAL A 147 2.95 5.36 1.35
C VAL A 147 3.98 4.36 1.87
N GLY A 148 3.54 3.30 2.53
CA GLY A 148 4.42 2.25 3.04
C GLY A 148 5.22 1.56 1.94
N TYR A 149 4.60 1.20 0.84
CA TYR A 149 5.30 0.60 -0.31
C TYR A 149 6.34 1.55 -0.92
N ALA A 150 6.06 2.84 -0.96
CA ALA A 150 7.03 3.84 -1.42
C ALA A 150 8.25 3.92 -0.49
N GLU A 151 8.03 3.91 0.81
CA GLU A 151 9.10 3.95 1.80
C GLU A 151 9.94 2.67 1.79
N ILE A 152 9.28 1.51 1.69
CA ILE A 152 9.95 0.20 1.54
C ILE A 152 10.80 0.20 0.27
N GLY A 153 10.23 0.53 -0.87
CA GLY A 153 10.94 0.54 -2.15
C GLY A 153 12.18 1.43 -2.11
N ARG A 154 12.06 2.63 -1.58
CA ARG A 154 13.17 3.56 -1.42
C ARG A 154 14.27 3.01 -0.51
N LYS A 155 13.90 2.52 0.67
CA LYS A 155 14.86 1.95 1.63
C LYS A 155 15.63 0.76 1.04
N LEU A 156 14.93 -0.15 0.35
CA LEU A 156 15.56 -1.31 -0.28
C LEU A 156 16.50 -0.91 -1.44
N ALA A 157 16.14 0.12 -2.21
CA ALA A 157 16.99 0.62 -3.30
C ALA A 157 18.23 1.36 -2.80
N GLU A 158 18.11 2.11 -1.69
CA GLU A 158 19.22 2.88 -1.10
C GLU A 158 20.21 2.03 -0.30
N SER A 159 19.80 0.88 0.20
CA SER A 159 20.61 -0.01 1.04
C SER A 159 20.64 -1.43 0.48
N PRO A 160 21.19 -1.64 -0.72
CA PRO A 160 21.22 -2.97 -1.31
C PRO A 160 22.14 -3.88 -0.50
N THR A 161 21.57 -4.98 0.01
CA THR A 161 22.34 -6.04 0.70
C THR A 161 22.87 -7.09 -0.28
N LEU A 162 22.41 -7.05 -1.53
CA LEU A 162 22.84 -7.88 -2.65
C LEU A 162 23.09 -6.98 -3.85
N ASP A 163 24.02 -7.36 -4.75
CA ASP A 163 24.08 -6.72 -6.06
C ASP A 163 22.68 -6.77 -6.70
N GLN A 164 22.12 -5.60 -6.93
CA GLN A 164 20.76 -5.48 -7.48
C GLN A 164 20.59 -6.21 -8.81
N LYS A 165 21.65 -6.37 -9.59
CA LYS A 165 21.62 -7.12 -10.85
C LYS A 165 21.33 -8.62 -10.65
N LEU A 166 21.67 -9.15 -9.48
CA LEU A 166 21.48 -10.56 -9.11
C LEU A 166 20.21 -10.81 -8.32
N ASN A 167 19.53 -9.75 -7.87
CA ASN A 167 18.33 -9.88 -7.06
C ASN A 167 17.12 -10.27 -7.93
N PRO A 168 16.48 -11.44 -7.71
CA PRO A 168 15.31 -11.86 -8.48
C PRO A 168 14.12 -10.90 -8.36
N PHE A 169 14.08 -10.09 -7.29
CA PHE A 169 12.99 -9.15 -6.98
C PHE A 169 13.32 -7.71 -7.38
N LYS A 170 14.36 -7.52 -8.16
CA LYS A 170 14.82 -6.21 -8.63
C LYS A 170 13.68 -5.37 -9.23
N SER A 171 12.88 -5.96 -10.12
CA SER A 171 11.78 -5.24 -10.79
C SER A 171 10.73 -4.74 -9.82
N TRP A 172 10.45 -5.48 -8.74
CA TRP A 172 9.55 -5.06 -7.67
C TRP A 172 10.11 -3.86 -6.92
N ILE A 173 11.39 -3.89 -6.55
CA ILE A 173 12.07 -2.79 -5.86
C ILE A 173 12.11 -1.54 -6.76
N GLU A 174 12.45 -1.68 -8.03
CA GLU A 174 12.48 -0.59 -9.01
C GLU A 174 11.12 0.07 -9.20
N MET A 175 10.05 -0.72 -9.24
CA MET A 175 8.69 -0.20 -9.38
C MET A 175 8.31 0.72 -8.22
N TYR A 176 8.54 0.30 -6.97
CA TYR A 176 8.15 1.08 -5.79
C TYR A 176 9.14 2.19 -5.43
N SER A 177 10.41 2.06 -5.79
CA SER A 177 11.42 3.12 -5.63
C SER A 177 11.43 4.13 -6.78
N GLY A 178 10.75 3.83 -7.89
CA GLY A 178 10.71 4.67 -9.07
C GLY A 178 10.01 6.00 -8.85
N GLU A 179 10.38 6.99 -9.64
CA GLU A 179 9.87 8.37 -9.51
C GLU A 179 8.34 8.45 -9.59
N GLU A 180 7.73 7.68 -10.48
CA GLU A 180 6.27 7.68 -10.66
C GLU A 180 5.54 7.25 -9.38
N TYR A 181 5.96 6.14 -8.77
CA TYR A 181 5.33 5.66 -7.55
C TYR A 181 5.61 6.59 -6.36
N GLN A 182 6.81 7.15 -6.26
CA GLN A 182 7.16 8.14 -5.21
C GLN A 182 6.28 9.39 -5.31
N LYS A 183 5.94 9.84 -6.52
CA LYS A 183 4.99 10.94 -6.75
C LYS A 183 3.56 10.59 -6.31
N ILE A 184 3.11 9.36 -6.58
CA ILE A 184 1.80 8.87 -6.13
C ILE A 184 1.72 8.91 -4.60
N ALA A 185 2.75 8.44 -3.90
CA ALA A 185 2.81 8.46 -2.44
C ALA A 185 2.82 9.90 -1.88
N ALA A 186 3.60 10.80 -2.49
CA ALA A 186 3.62 12.21 -2.10
C ALA A 186 2.25 12.88 -2.29
N SER A 187 1.56 12.58 -3.39
CA SER A 187 0.19 13.07 -3.64
C SER A 187 -0.80 12.54 -2.60
N ALA A 188 -0.68 11.28 -2.20
CA ALA A 188 -1.53 10.68 -1.16
C ALA A 188 -1.34 11.37 0.20
N ILE A 189 -0.10 11.67 0.58
CA ILE A 189 0.21 12.43 1.81
C ILE A 189 -0.42 13.83 1.75
N HIS A 190 -0.28 14.50 0.62
CA HIS A 190 -0.84 15.86 0.43
C HIS A 190 -2.37 15.85 0.49
N GLN A 191 -3.02 14.89 -0.18
CA GLN A 191 -4.47 14.75 -0.16
C GLN A 191 -5.00 14.46 1.26
N LEU A 192 -4.32 13.59 2.00
CA LEU A 192 -4.68 13.30 3.38
C LEU A 192 -4.59 14.55 4.26
N GLN A 193 -3.54 15.36 4.09
CA GLN A 193 -3.39 16.63 4.79
C GLN A 193 -4.53 17.60 4.46
N THR A 194 -4.85 17.76 3.19
CA THR A 194 -5.96 18.63 2.74
C THR A 194 -7.30 18.21 3.33
N LEU A 195 -7.58 16.90 3.36
CA LEU A 195 -8.80 16.37 3.99
C LEU A 195 -8.81 16.59 5.50
N PHE A 196 -7.66 16.41 6.16
CA PHE A 196 -7.54 16.65 7.60
C PHE A 196 -7.78 18.13 7.96
N GLU A 197 -7.27 19.05 7.15
CA GLU A 197 -7.52 20.49 7.36
C GLU A 197 -8.99 20.87 7.21
N LYS A 198 -9.71 20.21 6.29
CA LYS A 198 -11.13 20.46 6.05
C LYS A 198 -12.05 19.77 7.05
N ARG A 199 -11.72 18.56 7.50
CA ARG A 199 -12.63 17.65 8.22
C ARG A 199 -12.07 17.07 9.49
N GLY A 200 -10.78 17.28 9.76
CA GLY A 200 -10.11 16.73 10.92
C GLY A 200 -10.28 17.60 12.17
N GLY A 201 -9.21 17.63 12.91
CA GLY A 201 -9.12 18.38 14.16
C GLY A 201 -8.71 17.48 15.33
N PRO A 202 -8.39 18.08 16.49
CA PRO A 202 -7.89 17.32 17.65
C PRO A 202 -8.84 16.20 18.10
N ASN A 203 -10.13 16.41 18.00
CA ASN A 203 -11.15 15.43 18.41
C ASN A 203 -11.18 14.17 17.54
N ARG A 204 -10.65 14.23 16.33
CA ARG A 204 -10.60 13.08 15.41
C ARG A 204 -9.27 12.33 15.45
N TYR A 205 -8.22 12.91 16.02
CA TYR A 205 -6.87 12.37 15.97
C TYR A 205 -6.80 10.94 16.51
N ASN A 206 -7.42 10.65 17.64
CA ASN A 206 -7.39 9.32 18.24
C ASN A 206 -8.08 8.27 17.36
N SER A 207 -9.21 8.59 16.75
CA SER A 207 -9.91 7.66 15.85
C SER A 207 -9.14 7.43 14.56
N LEU A 208 -8.54 8.47 13.99
CA LEU A 208 -7.67 8.36 12.81
C LEU A 208 -6.41 7.55 13.12
N SER A 209 -5.79 7.76 14.27
CA SER A 209 -4.64 6.99 14.74
C SER A 209 -4.99 5.51 14.90
N SER A 210 -6.16 5.19 15.44
CA SER A 210 -6.66 3.82 15.57
C SER A 210 -6.83 3.16 14.20
N ILE A 211 -7.43 3.85 13.22
CA ILE A 211 -7.59 3.36 11.85
C ILE A 211 -6.21 3.11 11.20
N PHE A 212 -5.32 4.08 11.29
CA PHE A 212 -3.97 4.00 10.71
C PHE A 212 -3.17 2.82 11.29
N ASN A 213 -3.19 2.68 12.61
CA ASN A 213 -2.49 1.59 13.29
C ASN A 213 -3.06 0.23 12.92
N GLN A 214 -4.38 0.10 12.85
CA GLN A 214 -5.01 -1.16 12.46
C GLN A 214 -4.73 -1.52 11.01
N ALA A 215 -4.78 -0.57 10.09
CA ALA A 215 -4.39 -0.79 8.69
C ALA A 215 -2.93 -1.22 8.57
N THR A 216 -2.03 -0.61 9.32
CA THR A 216 -0.60 -0.98 9.35
C THR A 216 -0.39 -2.39 9.91
N ARG A 217 -1.10 -2.78 10.96
CA ARG A 217 -1.07 -4.18 11.47
C ARG A 217 -1.55 -5.16 10.42
N LEU A 218 -2.57 -4.81 9.65
CA LEU A 218 -3.09 -5.68 8.58
C LEU A 218 -2.12 -5.79 7.40
N GLU A 219 -1.30 -4.77 7.14
CA GLU A 219 -0.16 -4.87 6.23
C GLU A 219 0.88 -5.89 6.73
N ILE A 220 1.20 -5.86 8.02
CA ILE A 220 2.11 -6.83 8.64
C ILE A 220 1.57 -8.25 8.46
N GLU A 221 0.28 -8.46 8.71
CA GLU A 221 -0.37 -9.77 8.51
C GLU A 221 -0.37 -10.20 7.03
N PHE A 222 -0.43 -9.25 6.10
CA PHE A 222 -0.31 -9.54 4.67
C PHE A 222 1.08 -10.07 4.32
N TRP A 223 2.14 -9.46 4.86
CA TRP A 223 3.50 -9.99 4.75
C TRP A 223 3.64 -11.37 5.39
N GLU A 224 3.10 -11.54 6.58
CA GLU A 224 3.18 -12.80 7.33
C GLU A 224 2.47 -13.95 6.61
N MET A 225 1.34 -13.69 6.00
CA MET A 225 0.60 -14.62 5.16
C MET A 225 1.48 -15.23 4.05
N ALA A 226 2.20 -14.39 3.33
CA ALA A 226 3.10 -14.82 2.27
C ALA A 226 4.39 -15.43 2.82
N TRP A 227 4.93 -14.89 3.89
CA TRP A 227 6.12 -15.39 4.57
C TRP A 227 5.99 -16.85 5.02
N LYS A 228 4.81 -17.25 5.48
CA LYS A 228 4.52 -18.63 5.91
C LYS A 228 4.56 -19.66 4.78
N GLN A 229 4.65 -19.27 3.54
CA GLN A 229 4.65 -20.16 2.37
C GLN A 229 6.08 -20.59 1.95
N GLN A 230 7.05 -20.53 2.85
CA GLN A 230 8.48 -20.78 2.53
C GLN A 230 8.84 -22.24 2.22
N GLU A 231 8.00 -23.21 2.57
CA GLU A 231 8.24 -24.65 2.34
C GLU A 231 7.87 -25.11 0.93
#